data_d02a3ab43d9c61cfc34a81d454216740
#
_entry.id   d02a3ab43d9c61cfc34a81d454216740
#
_cell.length_a   1.000
_cell.length_b   1.000
_cell.length_c   1.000
_cell.angle_alpha   90.00
_cell.angle_beta   90.00
_cell.angle_gamma   90.00
#
_symmetry.space_group_name_H-M   'P 1'
#
loop_
_entity.id
_entity.type
_entity.pdbx_description
1 polymer ?
#
loop_
_entity_poly.entity_id
_entity_poly.type
_entity_poly.pdbx_seq_one_letter_code
_entity_poly.pdbx_strand_id
1 'polypeptide(L)'
;MYNVAILEANQNQSNMLKALIERNQHQEVLDIVQCPSIIELAKYLSDGNVASMLFVDVWMGEVQRLAKGRSLPKGIEIVNKYQRYFSRAQVIYMSELEHYTPLIYETEHTFFLPKPFVQQDVNIALSCAFNHLSGNNNNSLPVKIGTSVRLIKYADILYIESQRRKLRIHTANEVIDIYGSLSAMAASLPDQFIQCHKSFIVNLDYAVELQKEGFIMASGEKIAVIQTKRKEARHRFLNHLSVDFK
;
A
#
# COMPACT_ATOMS: atom_id res chain seq x y z
N MET A 1 7.90 -16.72 -13.75
CA MET A 1 6.46 -17.02 -13.95
C MET A 1 5.73 -16.70 -12.65
N TYR A 2 4.71 -15.86 -12.66
CA TYR A 2 3.92 -15.50 -11.50
C TYR A 2 2.46 -15.88 -11.71
N ASN A 3 1.84 -16.45 -10.68
CA ASN A 3 0.43 -16.84 -10.71
C ASN A 3 -0.42 -15.69 -10.20
N VAL A 4 -1.37 -15.24 -11.00
CA VAL A 4 -2.30 -14.15 -10.70
C VAL A 4 -3.70 -14.73 -10.53
N ALA A 5 -4.29 -14.57 -9.35
CA ALA A 5 -5.68 -14.92 -9.12
C ALA A 5 -6.55 -13.66 -9.09
N ILE A 6 -7.70 -13.70 -9.77
CA ILE A 6 -8.68 -12.60 -9.81
C ILE A 6 -9.95 -13.11 -9.14
N LEU A 7 -10.27 -12.60 -7.95
CA LEU A 7 -11.49 -12.89 -7.22
C LEU A 7 -12.51 -11.77 -7.47
N GLU A 8 -13.38 -11.99 -8.46
CA GLU A 8 -14.35 -11.01 -8.96
C GLU A 8 -15.61 -11.74 -9.46
N ALA A 9 -16.76 -11.43 -8.85
CA ALA A 9 -18.03 -12.07 -9.20
C ALA A 9 -18.60 -11.62 -10.56
N ASN A 10 -18.29 -10.40 -10.97
CA ASN A 10 -18.73 -9.87 -12.26
C ASN A 10 -17.79 -10.32 -13.36
N GLN A 11 -18.26 -11.25 -14.22
CA GLN A 11 -17.47 -11.84 -15.29
C GLN A 11 -16.95 -10.81 -16.30
N ASN A 12 -17.72 -9.75 -16.60
CA ASN A 12 -17.28 -8.71 -17.53
C ASN A 12 -16.12 -7.88 -16.95
N GLN A 13 -16.18 -7.53 -15.66
CA GLN A 13 -15.10 -6.84 -14.98
C GLN A 13 -13.86 -7.73 -14.86
N SER A 14 -14.04 -9.01 -14.52
CA SER A 14 -12.95 -9.99 -14.46
C SER A 14 -12.26 -10.14 -15.83
N ASN A 15 -13.00 -10.26 -16.92
CA ASN A 15 -12.46 -10.35 -18.27
C ASN A 15 -11.73 -9.06 -18.70
N MET A 16 -12.30 -7.89 -18.35
CA MET A 16 -11.67 -6.60 -18.62
C MET A 16 -10.33 -6.49 -17.89
N LEU A 17 -10.30 -6.81 -16.60
CA LEU A 17 -9.06 -6.76 -15.81
C LEU A 17 -8.01 -7.73 -16.36
N LYS A 18 -8.42 -8.97 -16.68
CA LYS A 18 -7.52 -9.96 -17.29
C LYS A 18 -6.89 -9.42 -18.56
N ALA A 19 -7.68 -8.84 -19.47
CA ALA A 19 -7.17 -8.27 -20.71
C ALA A 19 -6.20 -7.09 -20.47
N LEU A 20 -6.44 -6.26 -19.44
CA LEU A 20 -5.54 -5.16 -19.07
C LEU A 20 -4.23 -5.68 -18.47
N ILE A 21 -4.27 -6.75 -17.68
CA ILE A 21 -3.08 -7.40 -17.13
C ILE A 21 -2.25 -8.02 -18.26
N GLU A 22 -2.87 -8.72 -19.20
CA GLU A 22 -2.19 -9.35 -20.34
C GLU A 22 -1.56 -8.32 -21.30
N ARG A 23 -2.12 -7.11 -21.39
CA ARG A 23 -1.54 -6.00 -22.18
C ARG A 23 -0.36 -5.30 -21.51
N ASN A 24 -0.09 -5.64 -20.26
CA ASN A 24 1.04 -5.06 -19.55
C ASN A 24 2.35 -5.48 -20.21
N GLN A 25 3.24 -4.52 -20.50
CA GLN A 25 4.51 -4.73 -21.22
C GLN A 25 5.64 -5.27 -20.32
N HIS A 26 5.35 -5.72 -19.10
CA HIS A 26 6.36 -6.38 -18.28
C HIS A 26 6.81 -7.69 -18.95
N GLN A 27 8.12 -7.95 -18.92
CA GLN A 27 8.73 -9.16 -19.53
C GLN A 27 8.39 -10.45 -18.76
N GLU A 28 7.57 -10.38 -17.73
CA GLU A 28 7.23 -11.48 -16.84
C GLU A 28 6.07 -12.32 -17.41
N VAL A 29 6.25 -13.63 -17.39
CA VAL A 29 5.18 -14.57 -17.76
C VAL A 29 4.18 -14.66 -16.61
N LEU A 30 2.92 -14.32 -16.89
CA LEU A 30 1.81 -14.38 -15.95
C LEU A 30 0.87 -15.54 -16.30
N ASP A 31 0.53 -16.34 -15.32
CA ASP A 31 -0.56 -17.32 -15.39
C ASP A 31 -1.76 -16.74 -14.62
N ILE A 32 -2.87 -16.47 -15.32
CA ILE A 32 -4.02 -15.75 -14.79
C ILE A 32 -5.21 -16.68 -14.65
N VAL A 33 -5.63 -16.90 -13.39
CA VAL A 33 -6.85 -17.63 -13.06
C VAL A 33 -7.95 -16.66 -12.62
N GLN A 34 -9.15 -16.86 -13.14
CA GLN A 34 -10.35 -16.10 -12.76
C GLN A 34 -11.20 -16.95 -11.81
N CYS A 35 -11.49 -16.41 -10.64
CA CYS A 35 -12.26 -17.04 -9.58
C CYS A 35 -13.52 -16.20 -9.33
N PRO A 36 -14.68 -16.54 -9.93
CA PRO A 36 -15.92 -15.79 -9.74
C PRO A 36 -16.48 -15.90 -8.31
N SER A 37 -15.99 -16.84 -7.52
CA SER A 37 -16.39 -16.99 -6.13
C SER A 37 -15.23 -17.51 -5.25
N ILE A 38 -15.44 -17.43 -3.93
CA ILE A 38 -14.52 -17.99 -2.95
C ILE A 38 -14.36 -19.52 -3.12
N ILE A 39 -15.36 -20.21 -3.65
CA ILE A 39 -15.33 -21.65 -3.84
C ILE A 39 -14.28 -22.01 -4.89
N GLU A 40 -14.30 -21.31 -6.03
CA GLU A 40 -13.28 -21.50 -7.07
C GLU A 40 -11.88 -21.13 -6.61
N LEU A 41 -11.74 -20.03 -5.86
CA LEU A 41 -10.45 -19.66 -5.29
C LEU A 41 -9.96 -20.73 -4.30
N ALA A 42 -10.85 -21.22 -3.41
CA ALA A 42 -10.51 -22.27 -2.45
C ALA A 42 -10.11 -23.58 -3.17
N LYS A 43 -10.81 -23.94 -4.25
CA LYS A 43 -10.47 -25.09 -5.08
C LYS A 43 -9.08 -24.91 -5.70
N TYR A 44 -8.82 -23.76 -6.34
CA TYR A 44 -7.50 -23.44 -6.91
C TYR A 44 -6.37 -23.61 -5.90
N LEU A 45 -6.56 -23.10 -4.68
CA LEU A 45 -5.57 -23.23 -3.60
C LEU A 45 -5.44 -24.67 -3.07
N SER A 46 -6.57 -25.43 -2.99
CA SER A 46 -6.55 -26.83 -2.52
C SER A 46 -5.87 -27.78 -3.51
N ASP A 47 -5.86 -27.44 -4.79
CA ASP A 47 -5.15 -28.19 -5.84
C ASP A 47 -3.62 -27.97 -5.77
N GLY A 48 -3.12 -27.27 -4.73
CA GLY A 48 -1.70 -27.01 -4.48
C GLY A 48 -1.14 -25.78 -5.19
N ASN A 49 -2.00 -24.99 -5.85
CA ASN A 49 -1.57 -23.76 -6.51
C ASN A 49 -1.31 -22.66 -5.48
N VAL A 50 -0.35 -21.79 -5.78
CA VAL A 50 0.02 -20.63 -4.96
C VAL A 50 -0.15 -19.37 -5.81
N ALA A 51 -0.97 -18.44 -5.34
CA ALA A 51 -1.07 -17.13 -5.96
C ALA A 51 0.12 -16.24 -5.56
N SER A 52 0.81 -15.67 -6.54
CA SER A 52 1.82 -14.62 -6.33
C SER A 52 1.17 -13.26 -6.16
N MET A 53 0.08 -13.02 -6.89
CA MET A 53 -0.76 -11.83 -6.81
C MET A 53 -2.21 -12.23 -6.69
N LEU A 54 -2.98 -11.53 -5.86
CA LEU A 54 -4.40 -11.75 -5.65
C LEU A 54 -5.16 -10.43 -5.80
N PHE A 55 -5.90 -10.30 -6.90
CA PHE A 55 -6.84 -9.20 -7.09
C PHE A 55 -8.18 -9.58 -6.45
N VAL A 56 -8.70 -8.74 -5.56
CA VAL A 56 -9.91 -9.04 -4.79
C VAL A 56 -10.90 -7.90 -4.90
N ASP A 57 -12.10 -8.18 -5.43
CA ASP A 57 -13.20 -7.24 -5.27
C ASP A 57 -13.60 -7.13 -3.80
N VAL A 58 -13.56 -5.92 -3.27
CA VAL A 58 -13.87 -5.64 -1.85
C VAL A 58 -15.27 -6.11 -1.49
N TRP A 59 -16.23 -5.95 -2.40
CA TRP A 59 -17.66 -6.23 -2.13
C TRP A 59 -18.14 -7.57 -2.64
N MET A 60 -17.42 -8.21 -3.56
CA MET A 60 -17.77 -9.51 -4.16
C MET A 60 -19.22 -9.57 -4.70
N GLY A 61 -19.67 -8.48 -5.33
CA GLY A 61 -21.01 -8.37 -5.88
C GLY A 61 -22.12 -8.14 -4.85
N GLU A 62 -21.81 -8.08 -3.56
CA GLU A 62 -22.78 -7.70 -2.52
C GLU A 62 -22.93 -6.17 -2.55
N VAL A 63 -24.07 -5.70 -3.06
CA VAL A 63 -24.43 -4.28 -2.97
C VAL A 63 -24.64 -3.95 -1.49
N GLN A 64 -23.86 -2.99 -1.02
CA GLN A 64 -23.86 -2.52 0.35
C GLN A 64 -25.25 -2.11 0.83
N ARG A 65 -25.90 -2.93 1.64
CA ARG A 65 -26.83 -2.42 2.64
C ARG A 65 -25.97 -2.19 3.89
N LEU A 66 -25.65 -0.94 4.16
CA LEU A 66 -25.13 -0.50 5.45
C LEU A 66 -26.15 -0.84 6.53
N ALA A 67 -26.25 -2.11 6.90
CA ALA A 67 -26.85 -2.49 8.16
C ALA A 67 -25.96 -1.83 9.24
N LYS A 68 -26.60 -1.20 10.21
CA LYS A 68 -25.95 -0.56 11.38
C LYS A 68 -25.20 -1.59 12.23
N GLY A 69 -24.13 -2.16 11.67
CA GLY A 69 -23.24 -3.12 12.32
C GLY A 69 -21.93 -3.18 11.53
N ARG A 70 -20.81 -3.24 12.22
CA ARG A 70 -19.46 -3.36 11.64
C ARG A 70 -19.25 -4.74 11.00
N SER A 71 -19.92 -5.04 9.90
CA SER A 71 -19.56 -6.21 9.09
C SER A 71 -18.48 -5.81 8.10
N LEU A 72 -17.39 -6.56 8.08
CA LEU A 72 -16.34 -6.41 7.08
C LEU A 72 -16.94 -6.71 5.68
N PRO A 73 -16.53 -5.94 4.64
CA PRO A 73 -16.81 -6.31 3.27
C PRO A 73 -16.30 -7.72 2.97
N LYS A 74 -17.04 -8.45 2.13
CA LYS A 74 -16.80 -9.87 1.87
C LYS A 74 -15.38 -10.18 1.39
N GLY A 75 -14.83 -9.36 0.50
CA GLY A 75 -13.47 -9.52 0.00
C GLY A 75 -12.41 -9.39 1.10
N ILE A 76 -12.59 -8.41 2.01
CA ILE A 76 -11.70 -8.22 3.16
C ILE A 76 -11.81 -9.39 4.14
N GLU A 77 -13.03 -9.86 4.42
CA GLU A 77 -13.27 -11.04 5.26
C GLU A 77 -12.56 -12.28 4.71
N ILE A 78 -12.63 -12.49 3.39
CA ILE A 78 -11.95 -13.59 2.70
C ILE A 78 -10.44 -13.51 2.88
N VAL A 79 -9.83 -12.35 2.63
CA VAL A 79 -8.38 -12.17 2.78
C VAL A 79 -7.95 -12.46 4.22
N ASN A 80 -8.66 -11.91 5.22
CA ASN A 80 -8.38 -12.18 6.63
C ASN A 80 -8.49 -13.67 6.99
N LYS A 81 -9.59 -14.30 6.58
CA LYS A 81 -9.84 -15.72 6.91
C LYS A 81 -8.82 -16.67 6.29
N TYR A 82 -8.34 -16.35 5.11
CA TYR A 82 -7.41 -17.18 4.35
C TYR A 82 -5.99 -16.62 4.30
N GLN A 83 -5.63 -15.69 5.18
CA GLN A 83 -4.33 -14.99 5.23
C GLN A 83 -3.13 -15.94 5.15
N ARG A 84 -3.20 -17.12 5.80
CA ARG A 84 -2.14 -18.13 5.76
C ARG A 84 -1.80 -18.64 4.35
N TYR A 85 -2.78 -18.64 3.43
CA TYR A 85 -2.58 -19.03 2.03
C TYR A 85 -2.04 -17.88 1.18
N PHE A 86 -2.19 -16.65 1.66
CA PHE A 86 -1.79 -15.43 0.98
C PHE A 86 -0.58 -14.74 1.62
N SER A 87 0.09 -15.39 2.59
CA SER A 87 1.20 -14.79 3.34
C SER A 87 2.38 -14.30 2.47
N ARG A 88 2.47 -14.79 1.23
CA ARG A 88 3.46 -14.35 0.23
C ARG A 88 2.83 -13.70 -0.99
N ALA A 89 1.51 -13.71 -1.09
CA ALA A 89 0.79 -13.09 -2.20
C ALA A 89 0.70 -11.59 -2.03
N GLN A 90 0.86 -10.85 -3.12
CA GLN A 90 0.60 -9.43 -3.15
C GLN A 90 -0.91 -9.21 -3.35
N VAL A 91 -1.58 -8.71 -2.31
CA VAL A 91 -3.03 -8.47 -2.33
C VAL A 91 -3.31 -7.10 -2.92
N ILE A 92 -4.15 -7.06 -3.95
CA ILE A 92 -4.62 -5.84 -4.61
C ILE A 92 -6.14 -5.79 -4.47
N TYR A 93 -6.64 -4.88 -3.66
CA TYR A 93 -8.09 -4.68 -3.53
C TYR A 93 -8.65 -3.88 -4.69
N MET A 94 -9.85 -4.25 -5.14
CA MET A 94 -10.59 -3.59 -6.20
C MET A 94 -11.95 -3.12 -5.69
N SER A 95 -12.33 -1.88 -5.98
CA SER A 95 -13.67 -1.38 -5.65
C SER A 95 -14.02 -0.15 -6.48
N GLU A 96 -15.30 0.12 -6.61
CA GLU A 96 -15.79 1.41 -7.08
C GLU A 96 -15.46 2.50 -6.06
N LEU A 97 -15.13 3.71 -6.54
CA LEU A 97 -14.72 4.81 -5.65
C LEU A 97 -15.81 5.22 -4.67
N GLU A 98 -17.08 5.10 -5.08
CA GLU A 98 -18.25 5.39 -4.25
C GLU A 98 -18.37 4.41 -3.07
N HIS A 99 -17.81 3.21 -3.21
CA HIS A 99 -17.85 2.14 -2.22
C HIS A 99 -16.50 1.96 -1.51
N TYR A 100 -15.61 2.94 -1.59
CA TYR A 100 -14.34 2.91 -0.88
C TYR A 100 -14.56 2.80 0.64
N THR A 101 -13.87 1.85 1.25
CA THR A 101 -13.92 1.64 2.70
C THR A 101 -12.53 1.77 3.33
N PRO A 102 -12.39 2.54 4.43
CA PRO A 102 -11.15 2.56 5.20
C PRO A 102 -10.76 1.20 5.81
N LEU A 103 -11.70 0.23 5.85
CA LEU A 103 -11.46 -1.11 6.40
C LEU A 103 -10.41 -1.91 5.62
N ILE A 104 -10.10 -1.55 4.37
CA ILE A 104 -9.01 -2.16 3.63
C ILE A 104 -7.65 -1.99 4.33
N TYR A 105 -7.49 -0.93 5.14
CA TYR A 105 -6.26 -0.69 5.91
C TYR A 105 -6.13 -1.54 7.18
N GLU A 106 -7.16 -2.33 7.51
CA GLU A 106 -7.09 -3.33 8.60
C GLU A 106 -6.40 -4.62 8.15
N THR A 107 -6.10 -4.75 6.83
CA THR A 107 -5.40 -5.89 6.25
C THR A 107 -4.14 -5.46 5.53
N GLU A 108 -3.13 -6.33 5.53
CA GLU A 108 -1.96 -6.15 4.68
C GLU A 108 -2.37 -6.25 3.20
N HIS A 109 -2.11 -5.20 2.44
CA HIS A 109 -2.35 -5.17 1.00
C HIS A 109 -1.29 -4.31 0.30
N THR A 110 -1.06 -4.62 -0.97
CA THR A 110 -0.03 -3.96 -1.78
C THR A 110 -0.55 -2.73 -2.48
N PHE A 111 -1.80 -2.78 -2.95
CA PHE A 111 -2.39 -1.72 -3.76
C PHE A 111 -3.92 -1.71 -3.67
N PHE A 112 -4.51 -0.54 -3.95
CA PHE A 112 -5.95 -0.38 -4.17
C PHE A 112 -6.18 0.06 -5.62
N LEU A 113 -6.88 -0.76 -6.40
CA LEU A 113 -7.20 -0.53 -7.80
C LEU A 113 -8.65 -0.05 -7.92
N PRO A 114 -8.89 1.22 -8.28
CA PRO A 114 -10.24 1.74 -8.45
C PRO A 114 -10.91 1.18 -9.70
N LYS A 115 -12.23 0.99 -9.63
CA LYS A 115 -13.09 0.73 -10.78
C LYS A 115 -13.72 2.06 -11.28
N PRO A 116 -13.93 2.27 -12.57
CA PRO A 116 -13.60 1.36 -13.67
C PRO A 116 -12.10 1.24 -13.93
N PHE A 117 -11.64 0.04 -14.31
CA PHE A 117 -10.23 -0.22 -14.55
C PHE A 117 -9.70 0.57 -15.74
N VAL A 118 -8.56 1.23 -15.55
CA VAL A 118 -7.79 1.87 -16.63
C VAL A 118 -6.39 1.28 -16.72
N GLN A 119 -5.81 1.21 -17.92
CA GLN A 119 -4.53 0.54 -18.15
C GLN A 119 -3.40 1.11 -17.27
N GLN A 120 -3.38 2.41 -17.06
CA GLN A 120 -2.35 3.07 -16.25
C GLN A 120 -2.36 2.59 -14.79
N ASP A 121 -3.55 2.50 -14.17
CA ASP A 121 -3.68 2.07 -12.77
C ASP A 121 -3.33 0.59 -12.60
N VAL A 122 -3.71 -0.26 -13.59
CA VAL A 122 -3.33 -1.68 -13.61
C VAL A 122 -1.81 -1.82 -13.73
N ASN A 123 -1.15 -1.05 -14.59
CA ASN A 123 0.30 -1.06 -14.73
C ASN A 123 1.00 -0.66 -13.42
N ILE A 124 0.47 0.33 -12.71
CA ILE A 124 1.00 0.76 -11.40
C ILE A 124 0.82 -0.35 -10.37
N ALA A 125 -0.38 -0.96 -10.27
CA ALA A 125 -0.66 -2.05 -9.35
C ALA A 125 0.29 -3.25 -9.56
N LEU A 126 0.50 -3.65 -10.82
CA LEU A 126 1.43 -4.72 -11.18
C LEU A 126 2.87 -4.36 -10.84
N SER A 127 3.31 -3.12 -11.12
CA SER A 127 4.66 -2.67 -10.78
C SER A 127 4.90 -2.71 -9.27
N CYS A 128 3.93 -2.27 -8.46
CA CYS A 128 4.00 -2.39 -7.00
C CYS A 128 4.14 -3.86 -6.57
N ALA A 129 3.30 -4.75 -7.12
CA ALA A 129 3.33 -6.17 -6.77
C ALA A 129 4.64 -6.85 -7.19
N PHE A 130 5.15 -6.60 -8.39
CA PHE A 130 6.43 -7.16 -8.86
C PHE A 130 7.61 -6.71 -8.01
N ASN A 131 7.65 -5.45 -7.62
CA ASN A 131 8.72 -4.93 -6.77
C ASN A 131 8.75 -5.63 -5.41
N HIS A 132 7.59 -5.88 -4.80
CA HIS A 132 7.50 -6.64 -3.56
C HIS A 132 7.93 -8.10 -3.75
N LEU A 133 7.51 -8.76 -4.84
CA LEU A 133 7.83 -10.16 -5.12
C LEU A 133 9.31 -10.38 -5.45
N SER A 134 9.95 -9.43 -6.11
CA SER A 134 11.38 -9.51 -6.46
C SER A 134 12.33 -9.18 -5.31
N GLY A 135 11.79 -8.85 -4.12
CA GLY A 135 12.60 -8.38 -2.99
C GLY A 135 13.20 -6.98 -3.20
N ASN A 136 12.90 -6.36 -4.33
CA ASN A 136 13.17 -4.95 -4.55
C ASN A 136 12.12 -4.16 -3.77
N ASN A 137 12.47 -3.77 -2.55
CA ASN A 137 11.64 -2.85 -1.76
C ASN A 137 11.22 -1.69 -2.65
N ASN A 138 9.90 -1.55 -2.85
CA ASN A 138 9.34 -0.48 -3.68
C ASN A 138 9.97 0.84 -3.31
N ASN A 139 10.77 1.39 -4.21
CA ASN A 139 11.38 2.71 -4.01
C ASN A 139 10.36 3.84 -4.20
N SER A 140 9.05 3.53 -4.12
CA SER A 140 7.98 4.50 -4.38
C SER A 140 6.72 4.25 -3.54
N LEU A 141 6.11 5.34 -3.08
CA LEU A 141 4.85 5.39 -2.35
C LEU A 141 3.70 5.62 -3.34
N PRO A 142 2.74 4.68 -3.49
CA PRO A 142 1.53 4.94 -4.24
C PRO A 142 0.58 5.84 -3.43
N VAL A 143 0.15 6.96 -4.02
CA VAL A 143 -0.78 7.89 -3.40
C VAL A 143 -1.94 8.22 -4.32
N LYS A 144 -3.14 8.36 -3.74
CA LYS A 144 -4.34 8.77 -4.46
C LYS A 144 -4.50 10.28 -4.39
N ILE A 145 -4.60 10.92 -5.57
CA ILE A 145 -4.82 12.36 -5.71
C ILE A 145 -6.09 12.55 -6.56
N GLY A 146 -7.20 12.91 -5.93
CA GLY A 146 -8.49 12.97 -6.60
C GLY A 146 -8.91 11.61 -7.17
N THR A 147 -9.05 11.50 -8.48
CA THR A 147 -9.39 10.28 -9.22
C THR A 147 -8.18 9.52 -9.75
N SER A 148 -6.97 10.08 -9.65
CA SER A 148 -5.74 9.47 -10.16
C SER A 148 -4.90 8.84 -9.04
N VAL A 149 -4.03 7.90 -9.42
CA VAL A 149 -2.99 7.35 -8.55
C VAL A 149 -1.63 7.82 -9.06
N ARG A 150 -0.79 8.30 -8.13
CA ARG A 150 0.57 8.74 -8.43
C ARG A 150 1.58 7.96 -7.61
N LEU A 151 2.69 7.57 -8.21
CA LEU A 151 3.84 6.99 -7.52
C LEU A 151 4.83 8.09 -7.16
N ILE A 152 5.17 8.21 -5.87
CA ILE A 152 6.18 9.13 -5.36
C ILE A 152 7.36 8.29 -4.90
N LYS A 153 8.52 8.50 -5.50
CA LYS A 153 9.74 7.79 -5.05
C LYS A 153 10.04 8.11 -3.60
N TYR A 154 10.38 7.11 -2.79
CA TYR A 154 10.78 7.35 -1.40
C TYR A 154 11.98 8.30 -1.30
N ALA A 155 12.89 8.21 -2.27
CA ALA A 155 14.03 9.12 -2.40
C ALA A 155 13.63 10.58 -2.70
N ASP A 156 12.39 10.86 -3.08
CA ASP A 156 11.93 12.24 -3.29
C ASP A 156 11.22 12.80 -2.04
N ILE A 157 10.84 11.93 -1.07
CA ILE A 157 10.08 12.32 0.12
C ILE A 157 11.03 12.74 1.24
N LEU A 158 10.94 13.99 1.66
CA LEU A 158 11.71 14.54 2.78
C LEU A 158 11.08 14.19 4.12
N TYR A 159 9.79 14.48 4.25
CA TYR A 159 8.97 14.16 5.43
C TYR A 159 7.48 14.20 5.08
N ILE A 160 6.65 13.65 5.96
CA ILE A 160 5.19 13.69 5.84
C ILE A 160 4.61 14.37 7.08
N GLU A 161 3.74 15.35 6.86
CA GLU A 161 3.05 16.09 7.90
C GLU A 161 1.56 15.75 7.92
N SER A 162 0.99 15.56 9.10
CA SER A 162 -0.46 15.47 9.27
C SER A 162 -1.03 16.84 9.62
N GLN A 163 -1.86 17.37 8.72
CA GLN A 163 -2.56 18.64 8.93
C GLN A 163 -4.07 18.43 8.84
N ARG A 164 -4.75 18.46 9.98
CA ARG A 164 -6.20 18.18 10.11
C ARG A 164 -6.56 16.77 9.61
N ARG A 165 -7.26 16.63 8.47
CA ARG A 165 -7.67 15.36 7.85
C ARG A 165 -6.82 14.98 6.63
N LYS A 166 -5.76 15.74 6.37
CA LYS A 166 -4.86 15.54 5.23
C LYS A 166 -3.47 15.17 5.70
N LEU A 167 -2.79 14.40 4.88
CA LEU A 167 -1.35 14.21 4.94
C LEU A 167 -0.71 15.05 3.84
N ARG A 168 0.31 15.80 4.18
CA ARG A 168 1.12 16.61 3.28
C ARG A 168 2.46 15.93 3.10
N ILE A 169 2.70 15.41 1.92
CA ILE A 169 3.97 14.78 1.55
C ILE A 169 4.87 15.87 1.00
N HIS A 170 5.91 16.19 1.74
CA HIS A 170 6.91 17.18 1.36
C HIS A 170 8.01 16.49 0.56
N THR A 171 8.17 16.90 -0.69
CA THR A 171 9.24 16.45 -1.57
C THR A 171 10.21 17.61 -1.85
N ALA A 172 11.33 17.35 -2.51
CA ALA A 172 12.28 18.39 -2.89
C ALA A 172 11.66 19.44 -3.86
N ASN A 173 10.61 19.07 -4.62
CA ASN A 173 10.07 19.88 -5.70
C ASN A 173 8.66 20.42 -5.42
N GLU A 174 7.87 19.73 -4.60
CA GLU A 174 6.45 20.05 -4.38
C GLU A 174 5.92 19.52 -3.06
N VAL A 175 4.76 19.98 -2.64
CA VAL A 175 3.99 19.44 -1.52
C VAL A 175 2.72 18.81 -2.06
N ILE A 176 2.48 17.53 -1.73
CA ILE A 176 1.35 16.76 -2.23
C ILE A 176 0.39 16.48 -1.09
N ASP A 177 -0.85 16.97 -1.22
CA ASP A 177 -1.92 16.76 -0.23
C ASP A 177 -2.71 15.49 -0.58
N ILE A 178 -2.83 14.58 0.38
CA ILE A 178 -3.65 13.36 0.29
C ILE A 178 -4.55 13.21 1.52
N TYR A 179 -5.62 12.44 1.41
CA TYR A 179 -6.41 12.03 2.57
C TYR A 179 -5.85 10.76 3.17
N GLY A 180 -5.74 10.68 4.49
CA GLY A 180 -5.24 9.49 5.15
C GLY A 180 -4.91 9.68 6.62
N SER A 181 -4.52 8.59 7.28
CA SER A 181 -4.05 8.55 8.65
C SER A 181 -2.53 8.45 8.68
N LEU A 182 -1.86 9.29 9.50
CA LEU A 182 -0.41 9.25 9.64
C LEU A 182 0.09 7.90 10.18
N SER A 183 -0.66 7.28 11.09
CA SER A 183 -0.29 5.98 11.67
C SER A 183 -0.40 4.84 10.64
N ALA A 184 -1.45 4.85 9.82
CA ALA A 184 -1.59 3.89 8.73
C ALA A 184 -0.47 4.07 7.69
N MET A 185 -0.16 5.32 7.35
CA MET A 185 0.95 5.64 6.45
C MET A 185 2.28 5.14 7.01
N ALA A 186 2.57 5.39 8.30
CA ALA A 186 3.80 4.96 8.96
C ALA A 186 3.99 3.44 8.92
N ALA A 187 2.90 2.67 9.02
CA ALA A 187 2.94 1.21 8.98
C ALA A 187 3.26 0.64 7.59
N SER A 188 3.03 1.42 6.51
CA SER A 188 3.27 1.01 5.13
C SER A 188 4.60 1.51 4.55
N LEU A 189 5.30 2.39 5.26
CA LEU A 189 6.56 2.96 4.82
C LEU A 189 7.76 2.09 5.21
N PRO A 190 8.83 2.04 4.37
CA PRO A 190 10.05 1.30 4.69
C PRO A 190 10.81 1.90 5.88
N ASP A 191 11.80 1.14 6.35
CA ASP A 191 12.54 1.44 7.58
C ASP A 191 13.28 2.79 7.62
N GLN A 192 13.56 3.39 6.47
CA GLN A 192 14.11 4.75 6.40
C GLN A 192 13.15 5.83 6.90
N PHE A 193 11.86 5.51 7.07
CA PHE A 193 10.87 6.46 7.58
C PHE A 193 10.56 6.19 9.05
N ILE A 194 10.55 7.23 9.87
CA ILE A 194 10.21 7.15 11.28
C ILE A 194 9.09 8.13 11.67
N GLN A 195 8.04 7.62 12.28
CA GLN A 195 7.04 8.49 12.92
C GLN A 195 7.58 8.97 14.26
N CYS A 196 8.15 10.17 14.28
CA CYS A 196 8.78 10.78 15.44
C CYS A 196 7.83 11.68 16.28
N HIS A 197 6.67 12.04 15.72
CA HIS A 197 5.66 12.90 16.33
C HIS A 197 4.25 12.44 15.93
N LYS A 198 3.22 12.85 16.71
CA LYS A 198 1.82 12.58 16.33
C LYS A 198 1.43 13.16 14.96
N SER A 199 2.18 14.15 14.49
CA SER A 199 1.92 14.86 13.24
C SER A 199 3.02 14.72 12.20
N PHE A 200 4.12 14.00 12.47
CA PHE A 200 5.25 13.93 11.54
C PHE A 200 5.83 12.52 11.37
N ILE A 201 6.13 12.17 10.13
CA ILE A 201 7.00 11.08 9.73
C ILE A 201 8.20 11.69 9.00
N VAL A 202 9.41 11.33 9.40
CA VAL A 202 10.66 11.83 8.82
C VAL A 202 11.32 10.74 7.99
N ASN A 203 11.84 11.08 6.82
CA ASN A 203 12.77 10.23 6.07
C ASN A 203 14.19 10.47 6.60
N LEU A 204 14.81 9.42 7.13
CA LEU A 204 16.14 9.48 7.72
C LEU A 204 17.25 9.75 6.70
N ASP A 205 17.02 9.44 5.41
CA ASP A 205 17.97 9.78 4.32
C ASP A 205 18.20 11.29 4.20
N TYR A 206 17.22 12.09 4.66
CA TYR A 206 17.25 13.56 4.61
C TYR A 206 17.40 14.22 5.98
N ALA A 207 17.54 13.44 7.05
CA ALA A 207 17.85 13.96 8.37
C ALA A 207 19.35 14.17 8.50
N VAL A 208 19.79 15.42 8.63
CA VAL A 208 21.22 15.78 8.73
C VAL A 208 21.71 15.82 10.16
N GLU A 209 20.80 16.06 11.14
CA GLU A 209 21.15 16.14 12.55
C GLU A 209 19.95 15.73 13.41
N LEU A 210 20.22 15.08 14.55
CA LEU A 210 19.24 14.86 15.60
C LEU A 210 19.63 15.63 16.87
N GLN A 211 18.94 16.70 17.13
CA GLN A 211 19.06 17.50 18.35
C GLN A 211 18.12 16.98 19.45
N LYS A 212 18.27 17.54 20.67
CA LYS A 212 17.43 17.18 21.82
C LYS A 212 15.93 17.32 21.55
N GLU A 213 15.55 18.28 20.71
CA GLU A 213 14.16 18.64 20.46
C GLU A 213 13.58 18.06 19.17
N GLY A 214 14.43 17.64 18.21
CA GLY A 214 13.97 17.14 16.92
C GLY A 214 15.04 16.93 15.89
N PHE A 215 14.60 16.47 14.72
CA PHE A 215 15.45 16.33 13.54
C PHE A 215 15.61 17.68 12.82
N ILE A 216 16.81 17.94 12.32
CA ILE A 216 17.08 18.97 11.33
C ILE A 216 17.14 18.27 9.97
N MET A 217 16.31 18.71 9.05
CA MET A 217 16.24 18.16 7.69
C MET A 217 17.26 18.83 6.76
N ALA A 218 17.66 18.16 5.70
CA ALA A 218 18.55 18.73 4.67
C ALA A 218 17.98 20.01 4.01
N SER A 219 16.66 20.17 4.02
CA SER A 219 15.94 21.36 3.57
C SER A 219 15.93 22.50 4.59
N GLY A 220 16.47 22.28 5.80
CA GLY A 220 16.60 23.27 6.88
C GLY A 220 15.46 23.27 7.90
N GLU A 221 14.37 22.54 7.66
CA GLU A 221 13.26 22.47 8.63
C GLU A 221 13.66 21.70 9.88
N LYS A 222 13.13 22.16 11.01
CA LYS A 222 13.24 21.47 12.30
C LYS A 222 11.94 20.73 12.61
N ILE A 223 12.00 19.40 12.67
CA ILE A 223 10.85 18.53 12.95
C ILE A 223 10.93 17.99 14.37
N ALA A 224 9.96 18.34 15.21
CA ALA A 224 9.96 17.97 16.62
C ALA A 224 9.83 16.44 16.82
N VAL A 225 10.57 15.93 17.82
CA VAL A 225 10.47 14.53 18.29
C VAL A 225 9.83 14.55 19.69
N ILE A 226 8.72 13.82 19.86
CA ILE A 226 8.08 13.72 21.19
C ILE A 226 8.96 12.96 22.17
N GLN A 227 8.87 13.32 23.45
CA GLN A 227 9.74 12.79 24.49
C GLN A 227 9.75 11.26 24.57
N THR A 228 8.58 10.62 24.39
CA THR A 228 8.42 9.16 24.43
C THR A 228 9.12 8.44 23.27
N LYS A 229 9.33 9.13 22.13
CA LYS A 229 9.98 8.57 20.95
C LYS A 229 11.46 8.93 20.78
N ARG A 230 12.03 9.73 21.69
CA ARG A 230 13.43 10.19 21.56
C ARG A 230 14.45 9.05 21.53
N LYS A 231 14.27 8.03 22.38
CA LYS A 231 15.18 6.87 22.43
C LYS A 231 15.10 6.07 21.12
N GLU A 232 13.89 5.82 20.64
CA GLU A 232 13.63 5.13 19.36
C GLU A 232 14.23 5.92 18.18
N ALA A 233 13.94 7.21 18.11
CA ALA A 233 14.44 8.09 17.06
C ALA A 233 15.97 8.11 17.00
N ARG A 234 16.62 8.22 18.17
CA ARG A 234 18.09 8.18 18.26
C ARG A 234 18.65 6.85 17.81
N HIS A 235 18.11 5.74 18.28
CA HIS A 235 18.56 4.41 17.92
C HIS A 235 18.42 4.18 16.39
N ARG A 236 17.27 4.49 15.82
CA ARG A 236 17.01 4.32 14.38
C ARG A 236 17.90 5.23 13.53
N PHE A 237 18.10 6.48 13.95
CA PHE A 237 18.96 7.42 13.23
C PHE A 237 20.42 6.96 13.23
N LEU A 238 20.95 6.51 14.38
CA LEU A 238 22.34 6.01 14.47
C LEU A 238 22.52 4.72 13.65
N ASN A 239 21.58 3.79 13.72
CA ASN A 239 21.62 2.58 12.90
C ASN A 239 21.54 2.89 11.40
N HIS A 240 20.74 3.88 11.01
CA HIS A 240 20.61 4.32 9.63
C HIS A 240 21.93 4.90 9.09
N LEU A 241 22.66 5.62 9.92
CA LEU A 241 23.98 6.17 9.58
C LEU A 241 25.10 5.11 9.62
N SER A 242 24.82 3.86 10.03
CA SER A 242 25.82 2.81 10.26
C SER A 242 26.95 3.24 11.21
N VAL A 243 26.65 4.10 12.18
CA VAL A 243 27.61 4.64 13.13
C VAL A 243 27.39 4.02 14.49
N ASP A 244 28.31 3.15 14.90
CA ASP A 244 28.40 2.66 16.27
C ASP A 244 29.11 3.72 17.15
N PHE A 245 28.37 4.51 17.88
CA PHE A 245 28.94 5.26 19.01
C PHE A 245 29.04 4.32 20.22
N LYS A 246 30.28 3.89 20.51
CA LYS A 246 30.65 3.28 21.79
C LYS A 246 30.49 4.28 22.93
#